data_a384cd171c0a8ae9c88910cfe3cfd15e
#
_entry.id   a384cd171c0a8ae9c88910cfe3cfd15e
#
_cell.length_a   1.000
_cell.length_b   1.000
_cell.length_c   1.000
_cell.angle_alpha   90.00
_cell.angle_beta   90.00
_cell.angle_gamma   90.00
#
_symmetry.space_group_name_H-M   'P 1'
#
loop_
_entity.id
_entity.type
_entity.pdbx_description
1 polymer ?
#
loop_
_entity_poly.entity_id
_entity_poly.type
_entity_poly.pdbx_seq_one_letter_code
_entity_poly.pdbx_strand_id
1 'polypeptide(L)'
;MKILIADAGATKTDWVRLSSAGGSSQWEEDRYSGVGISPLHHDADMIEEELRLVRASLGESYDMVRFFGTGIGTPVIAGKMEAILSEMFSCADIKADSDMAAAAEALLGSSSGIACIMGTGSNSCHYDGSSIIRKSASLGYLLDDEGGGVAYSRRLLSDVFKGIAPLDIVERFEERYSLSVSDVVYHLYRQPSPNRWIAGFMPFIVENSSHPYVRALIESQTSRFFDREFCAYTEDTLKGEGIGFIGSVAHVLRSAIESEMTRRGWRLRAIERQPLDSLIKNFKQRES
;
A
#
# COMPACT_ATOMS: atom_id res chain seq x y z
N MET A 1 -15.41 15.04 -19.95
CA MET A 1 -14.12 14.45 -19.60
C MET A 1 -14.32 13.04 -19.08
N LYS A 2 -13.48 12.09 -19.50
CA LYS A 2 -13.50 10.69 -19.03
C LYS A 2 -12.10 10.29 -18.56
N ILE A 3 -11.98 9.85 -17.32
CA ILE A 3 -10.71 9.43 -16.70
C ILE A 3 -10.85 7.99 -16.26
N LEU A 4 -9.84 7.17 -16.53
CA LEU A 4 -9.70 5.82 -15.99
C LEU A 4 -8.55 5.80 -15.00
N ILE A 5 -8.82 5.37 -13.77
CA ILE A 5 -7.81 5.25 -12.70
C ILE A 5 -7.76 3.79 -12.24
N ALA A 6 -6.56 3.26 -12.09
CA ALA A 6 -6.31 1.93 -11.54
C ALA A 6 -5.40 1.99 -10.31
N ASP A 7 -5.76 1.25 -9.27
CA ASP A 7 -4.90 0.90 -8.13
C ASP A 7 -4.64 -0.60 -8.16
N ALA A 8 -3.45 -0.99 -8.62
CA ALA A 8 -3.09 -2.36 -8.92
C ALA A 8 -2.17 -2.95 -7.85
N GLY A 9 -2.75 -3.80 -7.01
CA GLY A 9 -2.02 -4.66 -6.10
C GLY A 9 -1.65 -6.02 -6.74
N ALA A 10 -0.84 -6.81 -6.04
CA ALA A 10 -0.40 -8.12 -6.53
C ALA A 10 -1.53 -9.19 -6.59
N THR A 11 -2.69 -8.96 -5.99
CA THR A 11 -3.83 -9.91 -5.96
C THR A 11 -5.11 -9.36 -6.53
N LYS A 12 -5.26 -8.06 -6.51
CA LYS A 12 -6.48 -7.35 -6.89
C LYS A 12 -6.09 -6.02 -7.52
N THR A 13 -6.81 -5.65 -8.57
CA THR A 13 -6.75 -4.32 -9.17
C THR A 13 -8.13 -3.69 -9.09
N ASP A 14 -8.21 -2.52 -8.50
CA ASP A 14 -9.43 -1.72 -8.47
C ASP A 14 -9.36 -0.62 -9.54
N TRP A 15 -10.37 -0.58 -10.39
CA TRP A 15 -10.52 0.37 -11.48
C TRP A 15 -11.70 1.28 -11.26
N VAL A 16 -11.54 2.55 -11.58
CA VAL A 16 -12.61 3.54 -11.54
C VAL A 16 -12.62 4.35 -12.82
N ARG A 17 -13.79 4.40 -13.48
CA ARG A 17 -14.09 5.37 -14.50
C ARG A 17 -14.74 6.59 -13.86
N LEU A 18 -14.17 7.76 -14.09
CA LEU A 18 -14.79 9.04 -13.77
C LEU A 18 -15.27 9.66 -15.07
N SER A 19 -16.51 10.14 -15.10
CA SER A 19 -17.04 10.87 -16.25
C SER A 19 -17.77 12.14 -15.82
N SER A 20 -17.50 13.26 -16.50
CA SER A 20 -18.26 14.50 -16.33
C SER A 20 -18.72 15.05 -17.68
N ALA A 21 -19.96 15.55 -17.74
CA ALA A 21 -20.41 16.33 -18.88
C ALA A 21 -19.67 17.67 -18.91
N GLY A 22 -19.24 18.13 -20.10
CA GLY A 22 -18.37 19.31 -20.25
C GLY A 22 -18.89 20.52 -19.47
N GLY A 23 -18.07 21.02 -18.54
CA GLY A 23 -18.38 22.17 -17.69
C GLY A 23 -19.22 21.86 -16.44
N SER A 24 -19.54 20.60 -16.17
CA SER A 24 -20.27 20.21 -14.95
C SER A 24 -19.30 19.83 -13.84
N SER A 25 -19.56 20.30 -12.61
CA SER A 25 -18.87 19.84 -11.40
C SER A 25 -19.38 18.47 -10.91
N GLN A 26 -20.38 17.89 -11.58
CA GLN A 26 -20.90 16.57 -11.23
C GLN A 26 -20.12 15.50 -11.97
N TRP A 27 -19.59 14.54 -11.21
CA TRP A 27 -18.86 13.39 -11.69
C TRP A 27 -19.64 12.11 -11.43
N GLU A 28 -19.78 11.29 -12.45
CA GLU A 28 -20.27 9.91 -12.36
C GLU A 28 -19.09 8.99 -12.12
N GLU A 29 -19.30 7.95 -11.31
CA GLU A 29 -18.29 6.94 -10.99
C GLU A 29 -18.82 5.55 -11.31
N ASP A 30 -18.04 4.80 -12.10
CA ASP A 30 -18.25 3.36 -12.31
C ASP A 30 -17.00 2.62 -11.86
N ARG A 31 -17.21 1.51 -11.17
CA ARG A 31 -16.12 0.74 -10.57
C ARG A 31 -16.09 -0.69 -11.11
N TYR A 32 -14.89 -1.21 -11.29
CA TYR A 32 -14.62 -2.61 -11.61
C TYR A 32 -13.46 -3.10 -10.74
N SER A 33 -13.57 -4.33 -10.25
CA SER A 33 -12.49 -4.97 -9.49
C SER A 33 -12.17 -6.30 -10.13
N GLY A 34 -10.91 -6.50 -10.46
CA GLY A 34 -10.41 -7.69 -11.10
C GLY A 34 -9.18 -8.28 -10.43
N VAL A 35 -8.52 -9.19 -11.13
CA VAL A 35 -7.29 -9.80 -10.64
C VAL A 35 -6.15 -8.78 -10.55
N GLY A 36 -5.17 -9.06 -9.69
CA GLY A 36 -4.00 -8.20 -9.55
C GLY A 36 -3.19 -8.13 -10.84
N ILE A 37 -2.75 -6.93 -11.20
CA ILE A 37 -1.87 -6.68 -12.34
C ILE A 37 -0.52 -6.22 -11.82
N SER A 38 0.54 -6.97 -12.14
CA SER A 38 1.92 -6.59 -11.85
C SER A 38 2.80 -6.88 -13.07
N PRO A 39 3.27 -5.86 -13.79
CA PRO A 39 4.13 -6.05 -14.96
C PRO A 39 5.47 -6.71 -14.65
N LEU A 40 5.83 -6.82 -13.37
CA LEU A 40 7.02 -7.53 -12.92
C LEU A 40 6.81 -9.04 -12.81
N HIS A 41 5.57 -9.49 -12.54
CA HIS A 41 5.26 -10.89 -12.20
C HIS A 41 4.32 -11.58 -13.18
N HIS A 42 3.60 -10.81 -14.00
CA HIS A 42 2.63 -11.31 -14.96
C HIS A 42 3.14 -11.07 -16.38
N ASP A 43 2.88 -12.02 -17.28
CA ASP A 43 3.14 -11.85 -18.70
C ASP A 43 2.11 -10.92 -19.37
N ALA A 44 2.41 -10.49 -20.59
CA ALA A 44 1.57 -9.55 -21.32
C ALA A 44 0.18 -10.14 -21.61
N ASP A 45 0.09 -11.42 -21.97
CA ASP A 45 -1.16 -12.09 -22.34
C ASP A 45 -2.16 -12.08 -21.20
N MET A 46 -1.68 -12.38 -19.97
CA MET A 46 -2.49 -12.34 -18.75
C MET A 46 -3.00 -10.94 -18.42
N ILE A 47 -2.13 -9.93 -18.58
CA ILE A 47 -2.50 -8.51 -18.38
C ILE A 47 -3.55 -8.09 -19.41
N GLU A 48 -3.37 -8.43 -20.68
CA GLU A 48 -4.32 -8.09 -21.75
C GLU A 48 -5.69 -8.74 -21.55
N GLU A 49 -5.73 -10.00 -21.09
CA GLU A 49 -6.99 -10.69 -20.81
C GLU A 49 -7.80 -9.93 -19.76
N GLU A 50 -7.15 -9.51 -18.66
CA GLU A 50 -7.80 -8.72 -17.62
C GLU A 50 -8.24 -7.35 -18.16
N LEU A 51 -7.41 -6.69 -18.96
CA LEU A 51 -7.76 -5.39 -19.56
C LEU A 51 -8.95 -5.46 -20.53
N ARG A 52 -9.15 -6.62 -21.20
CA ARG A 52 -10.37 -6.84 -22.03
C ARG A 52 -11.64 -6.85 -21.16
N LEU A 53 -11.57 -7.41 -19.93
CA LEU A 53 -12.69 -7.39 -18.99
C LEU A 53 -12.95 -5.96 -18.46
N VAL A 54 -11.89 -5.21 -18.16
CA VAL A 54 -11.99 -3.78 -17.78
C VAL A 54 -12.65 -2.98 -18.89
N ARG A 55 -12.19 -3.16 -20.14
CA ARG A 55 -12.75 -2.48 -21.32
C ARG A 55 -14.22 -2.82 -21.53
N ALA A 56 -14.60 -4.08 -21.38
CA ALA A 56 -15.99 -4.52 -21.49
C ALA A 56 -16.89 -3.89 -20.40
N SER A 57 -16.37 -3.67 -19.22
CA SER A 57 -17.11 -3.15 -18.07
C SER A 57 -17.15 -1.62 -18.02
N LEU A 58 -16.04 -0.95 -18.32
CA LEU A 58 -15.87 0.50 -18.13
C LEU A 58 -15.75 1.30 -19.45
N GLY A 59 -15.60 0.63 -20.59
CA GLY A 59 -15.47 1.25 -21.90
C GLY A 59 -14.02 1.35 -22.38
N GLU A 60 -13.83 1.93 -23.58
CA GLU A 60 -12.55 1.89 -24.30
C GLU A 60 -11.91 3.25 -24.56
N SER A 61 -12.67 4.35 -24.42
CA SER A 61 -12.23 5.68 -24.84
C SER A 61 -12.18 6.63 -23.67
N TYR A 62 -11.03 7.24 -23.44
CA TYR A 62 -10.73 8.11 -22.29
C TYR A 62 -9.91 9.34 -22.73
N ASP A 63 -10.06 10.44 -21.99
CA ASP A 63 -9.18 11.60 -22.10
C ASP A 63 -7.87 11.38 -21.33
N MET A 64 -7.94 10.60 -20.25
CA MET A 64 -6.80 10.32 -19.38
C MET A 64 -6.88 8.90 -18.81
N VAL A 65 -5.75 8.18 -18.76
CA VAL A 65 -5.59 6.89 -18.06
C VAL A 65 -4.43 7.01 -17.07
N ARG A 66 -4.69 6.64 -15.83
CA ARG A 66 -3.71 6.59 -14.73
C ARG A 66 -3.69 5.20 -14.12
N PHE A 67 -2.59 4.51 -14.29
CA PHE A 67 -2.36 3.18 -13.72
C PHE A 67 -1.29 3.27 -12.63
N PHE A 68 -1.65 2.93 -11.42
CA PHE A 68 -0.71 2.83 -10.31
C PHE A 68 -0.56 1.38 -9.90
N GLY A 69 0.67 0.86 -9.85
CA GLY A 69 0.83 -0.57 -9.60
C GLY A 69 2.11 -0.96 -8.87
N THR A 70 1.94 -1.99 -8.05
CA THR A 70 3.07 -2.70 -7.44
C THR A 70 3.99 -3.28 -8.52
N GLY A 71 5.29 -3.09 -8.37
CA GLY A 71 6.29 -3.57 -9.32
C GLY A 71 6.66 -2.58 -10.42
N ILE A 72 5.98 -1.44 -10.53
CA ILE A 72 6.39 -0.33 -11.42
C ILE A 72 7.46 0.50 -10.71
N GLY A 73 8.67 -0.06 -10.64
CA GLY A 73 9.79 0.58 -9.93
C GLY A 73 10.76 1.37 -10.82
N THR A 74 10.61 1.25 -12.15
CA THR A 74 11.52 1.90 -13.10
C THR A 74 10.77 2.45 -14.31
N PRO A 75 11.31 3.49 -15.00
CA PRO A 75 10.70 4.02 -16.22
C PRO A 75 10.54 2.97 -17.33
N VAL A 76 11.40 1.95 -17.38
CA VAL A 76 11.31 0.87 -18.37
C VAL A 76 10.05 0.02 -18.14
N ILE A 77 9.75 -0.31 -16.89
CA ILE A 77 8.55 -1.10 -16.55
C ILE A 77 7.30 -0.25 -16.73
N ALA A 78 7.34 1.02 -16.34
CA ALA A 78 6.26 1.98 -16.59
C ALA A 78 5.92 2.07 -18.07
N GLY A 79 6.92 2.30 -18.93
CA GLY A 79 6.74 2.37 -20.37
C GLY A 79 6.19 1.09 -21.01
N LYS A 80 6.53 -0.09 -20.48
CA LYS A 80 5.92 -1.35 -20.93
C LYS A 80 4.42 -1.40 -20.61
N MET A 81 4.05 -1.00 -19.39
CA MET A 81 2.63 -0.98 -18.99
C MET A 81 1.85 0.07 -19.80
N GLU A 82 2.42 1.24 -20.03
CA GLU A 82 1.83 2.29 -20.87
C GLU A 82 1.60 1.81 -22.30
N ALA A 83 2.53 1.05 -22.88
CA ALA A 83 2.38 0.45 -24.21
C ALA A 83 1.18 -0.52 -24.24
N ILE A 84 1.08 -1.44 -23.29
CA ILE A 84 -0.04 -2.39 -23.18
C ILE A 84 -1.37 -1.62 -23.02
N LEU A 85 -1.41 -0.61 -22.17
CA LEU A 85 -2.61 0.21 -21.96
C LEU A 85 -3.00 0.96 -23.24
N SER A 86 -2.03 1.45 -24.02
CA SER A 86 -2.29 2.17 -25.28
C SER A 86 -2.83 1.29 -26.41
N GLU A 87 -2.56 -0.01 -26.37
CA GLU A 87 -3.16 -0.99 -27.29
C GLU A 87 -4.61 -1.30 -26.92
N MET A 88 -4.95 -1.20 -25.63
CA MET A 88 -6.27 -1.55 -25.13
C MET A 88 -7.24 -0.38 -25.07
N PHE A 89 -6.76 0.83 -24.82
CA PHE A 89 -7.59 2.01 -24.63
C PHE A 89 -7.24 3.12 -25.62
N SER A 90 -8.26 3.72 -26.22
CA SER A 90 -8.10 4.93 -27.05
C SER A 90 -7.94 6.14 -26.13
N CYS A 91 -6.69 6.55 -25.90
CA CYS A 91 -6.35 7.66 -25.00
C CYS A 91 -4.99 8.25 -25.39
N ALA A 92 -4.87 9.58 -25.41
CA ALA A 92 -3.62 10.27 -25.70
C ALA A 92 -2.74 10.54 -24.48
N ASP A 93 -3.33 10.53 -23.28
CA ASP A 93 -2.63 10.79 -22.01
C ASP A 93 -2.71 9.55 -21.07
N ILE A 94 -1.81 8.60 -21.31
CA ILE A 94 -1.67 7.38 -20.52
C ILE A 94 -0.39 7.48 -19.69
N LYS A 95 -0.51 7.22 -18.37
CA LYS A 95 0.63 7.12 -17.47
C LYS A 95 0.49 5.93 -16.55
N ALA A 96 1.60 5.20 -16.39
CA ALA A 96 1.75 4.15 -15.42
C ALA A 96 2.83 4.54 -14.40
N ASP A 97 2.55 4.39 -13.11
CA ASP A 97 3.48 4.72 -12.03
C ASP A 97 3.37 3.71 -10.88
N SER A 98 4.24 3.84 -9.89
CA SER A 98 4.33 2.96 -8.74
C SER A 98 3.17 3.17 -7.76
N ASP A 99 2.91 2.17 -6.91
CA ASP A 99 2.04 2.27 -5.74
C ASP A 99 2.48 3.39 -4.78
N MET A 100 3.78 3.68 -4.71
CA MET A 100 4.31 4.81 -3.93
C MET A 100 3.89 6.16 -4.51
N ALA A 101 3.83 6.30 -5.84
CA ALA A 101 3.30 7.51 -6.49
C ALA A 101 1.80 7.67 -6.20
N ALA A 102 1.03 6.58 -6.26
CA ALA A 102 -0.37 6.58 -5.83
C ALA A 102 -0.54 7.06 -4.39
N ALA A 103 0.28 6.53 -3.48
CA ALA A 103 0.27 6.92 -2.08
C ALA A 103 0.58 8.41 -1.88
N ALA A 104 1.60 8.92 -2.57
CA ALA A 104 2.00 10.32 -2.52
C ALA A 104 0.88 11.24 -3.04
N GLU A 105 0.34 10.94 -4.23
CA GLU A 105 -0.77 11.73 -4.78
C GLU A 105 -2.03 11.66 -3.93
N ALA A 106 -2.38 10.48 -3.40
CA ALA A 106 -3.55 10.30 -2.56
C ALA A 106 -3.46 11.09 -1.25
N LEU A 107 -2.32 11.02 -0.56
CA LEU A 107 -2.13 11.61 0.76
C LEU A 107 -1.83 13.10 0.73
N LEU A 108 -1.14 13.57 -0.30
CA LEU A 108 -0.52 14.89 -0.34
C LEU A 108 -1.13 15.81 -1.42
N GLY A 109 -1.73 15.24 -2.47
CA GLY A 109 -2.26 16.02 -3.59
C GLY A 109 -1.16 16.81 -4.29
N SER A 110 -1.26 18.14 -4.32
CA SER A 110 -0.25 19.06 -4.84
C SER A 110 0.67 19.64 -3.74
N SER A 111 0.60 19.12 -2.52
CA SER A 111 1.42 19.61 -1.40
C SER A 111 2.67 18.76 -1.25
N SER A 112 3.77 19.38 -0.79
CA SER A 112 4.97 18.67 -0.35
C SER A 112 4.74 17.92 0.96
N GLY A 113 5.45 16.80 1.15
CA GLY A 113 5.39 15.99 2.36
C GLY A 113 5.96 14.59 2.19
N ILE A 114 5.85 13.80 3.25
CA ILE A 114 6.24 12.40 3.22
C ILE A 114 5.00 11.52 3.10
N ALA A 115 5.01 10.62 2.11
CA ALA A 115 4.03 9.56 1.99
C ALA A 115 4.65 8.23 2.42
N CYS A 116 3.90 7.44 3.19
CA CYS A 116 4.33 6.17 3.70
C CYS A 116 3.26 5.09 3.47
N ILE A 117 3.65 3.98 2.87
CA ILE A 117 2.83 2.78 2.72
C ILE A 117 3.11 1.83 3.89
N MET A 118 2.04 1.31 4.52
CA MET A 118 2.09 0.25 5.52
C MET A 118 1.02 -0.80 5.19
N GLY A 119 1.44 -1.84 4.47
CA GLY A 119 0.63 -2.98 4.04
C GLY A 119 1.27 -4.30 4.45
N THR A 120 1.43 -5.26 3.53
CA THR A 120 2.24 -6.47 3.76
C THR A 120 3.67 -6.11 4.14
N GLY A 121 4.31 -5.23 3.34
CA GLY A 121 5.55 -4.55 3.62
C GLY A 121 5.34 -3.07 3.93
N SER A 122 6.42 -2.28 3.94
CA SER A 122 6.38 -0.83 4.12
C SER A 122 7.39 -0.12 3.24
N ASN A 123 7.10 1.12 2.91
CA ASN A 123 8.00 1.98 2.14
C ASN A 123 7.60 3.44 2.34
N SER A 124 8.52 4.39 2.07
CA SER A 124 8.21 5.81 2.15
C SER A 124 8.93 6.64 1.08
N CYS A 125 8.38 7.81 0.80
CA CYS A 125 9.00 8.78 -0.09
C CYS A 125 8.76 10.21 0.37
N HIS A 126 9.66 11.11 -0.03
CA HIS A 126 9.46 12.54 0.02
C HIS A 126 8.96 13.02 -1.35
N TYR A 127 7.83 13.67 -1.34
CA TYR A 127 7.12 14.18 -2.51
C TYR A 127 7.08 15.70 -2.45
N ASP A 128 7.36 16.39 -3.57
CA ASP A 128 7.42 17.85 -3.62
C ASP A 128 6.10 18.51 -4.04
N GLY A 129 5.05 17.72 -4.23
CA GLY A 129 3.75 18.15 -4.77
C GLY A 129 3.56 17.83 -6.25
N SER A 130 4.60 17.33 -6.94
CA SER A 130 4.55 16.94 -8.36
C SER A 130 5.30 15.64 -8.65
N SER A 131 6.37 15.36 -7.91
CA SER A 131 7.23 14.20 -8.11
C SER A 131 7.85 13.70 -6.82
N ILE A 132 8.26 12.43 -6.82
CA ILE A 132 9.02 11.85 -5.74
C ILE A 132 10.48 12.28 -5.88
N ILE A 133 10.96 13.10 -4.94
CA ILE A 133 12.32 13.64 -4.92
C ILE A 133 13.31 12.81 -4.07
N ARG A 134 12.79 11.99 -3.15
CA ARG A 134 13.59 11.07 -2.34
C ARG A 134 12.78 9.85 -1.93
N LYS A 135 13.41 8.70 -1.86
CA LYS A 135 12.83 7.45 -1.32
C LYS A 135 13.70 6.92 -0.19
N SER A 136 13.08 6.29 0.79
CA SER A 136 13.77 5.35 1.66
C SER A 136 14.21 4.13 0.84
N ALA A 137 15.29 3.48 1.24
CA ALA A 137 15.70 2.24 0.60
C ALA A 137 14.65 1.15 0.90
N SER A 138 14.21 0.42 -0.12
CA SER A 138 13.29 -0.71 0.06
C SER A 138 14.04 -2.00 -0.24
N LEU A 139 14.37 -2.74 0.82
CA LEU A 139 15.18 -3.95 0.75
C LEU A 139 14.34 -5.24 0.88
N GLY A 140 13.02 -5.10 0.98
CA GLY A 140 12.07 -6.20 1.10
C GLY A 140 12.06 -6.85 2.49
N TYR A 141 11.12 -7.76 2.67
CA TYR A 141 10.71 -8.29 3.98
C TYR A 141 11.79 -9.03 4.78
N LEU A 142 12.88 -9.46 4.17
CA LEU A 142 13.99 -10.12 4.86
C LEU A 142 14.89 -9.12 5.59
N LEU A 143 15.14 -7.97 4.99
CA LEU A 143 16.11 -6.98 5.47
C LEU A 143 15.44 -5.67 5.93
N ASP A 144 14.18 -5.47 5.57
CA ASP A 144 13.44 -4.23 5.74
C ASP A 144 11.96 -4.49 6.04
N ASP A 145 11.05 -3.61 5.59
CA ASP A 145 9.60 -3.70 5.76
C ASP A 145 9.15 -3.63 7.24
N GLU A 146 9.85 -2.88 8.08
CA GLU A 146 9.62 -2.81 9.53
C GLU A 146 8.24 -2.27 9.91
N GLY A 147 7.59 -1.48 9.04
CA GLY A 147 6.22 -0.98 9.22
C GLY A 147 5.14 -1.90 8.63
N GLY A 148 5.53 -2.95 7.91
CA GLY A 148 4.61 -3.88 7.28
C GLY A 148 4.11 -4.97 8.21
N GLY A 149 2.97 -5.57 7.85
CA GLY A 149 2.37 -6.68 8.61
C GLY A 149 3.32 -7.86 8.81
N VAL A 150 4.29 -8.03 7.92
CA VAL A 150 5.37 -9.04 8.09
C VAL A 150 6.16 -8.80 9.36
N ALA A 151 6.54 -7.58 9.69
CA ALA A 151 7.39 -7.29 10.85
C ALA A 151 6.69 -7.60 12.17
N TYR A 152 5.45 -7.14 12.32
CA TYR A 152 4.62 -7.41 13.50
C TYR A 152 4.33 -8.90 13.66
N SER A 153 3.91 -9.55 12.59
CA SER A 153 3.56 -10.97 12.60
C SER A 153 4.77 -11.88 12.79
N ARG A 154 5.90 -11.55 12.19
CA ARG A 154 7.18 -12.26 12.40
C ARG A 154 7.59 -12.23 13.86
N ARG A 155 7.40 -11.09 14.53
CA ARG A 155 7.67 -10.97 15.96
C ARG A 155 6.73 -11.85 16.78
N LEU A 156 5.43 -11.79 16.52
CA LEU A 156 4.43 -12.64 17.19
C LEU A 156 4.76 -14.13 17.03
N LEU A 157 4.95 -14.58 15.78
CA LEU A 157 5.29 -15.98 15.48
C LEU A 157 6.53 -16.44 16.25
N SER A 158 7.60 -15.63 16.21
CA SER A 158 8.83 -15.96 16.94
C SER A 158 8.59 -16.08 18.43
N ASP A 159 7.83 -15.18 19.02
CA ASP A 159 7.57 -15.16 20.46
C ASP A 159 6.66 -16.33 20.91
N VAL A 160 5.66 -16.70 20.09
CA VAL A 160 4.79 -17.85 20.32
C VAL A 160 5.60 -19.16 20.33
N PHE A 161 6.34 -19.42 19.24
CA PHE A 161 7.06 -20.69 19.09
C PHE A 161 8.32 -20.81 19.97
N LYS A 162 8.80 -19.71 20.55
CA LYS A 162 9.91 -19.70 21.52
C LYS A 162 9.43 -19.67 22.98
N GLY A 163 8.13 -19.65 23.23
CA GLY A 163 7.58 -19.56 24.59
C GLY A 163 7.85 -18.22 25.29
N ILE A 164 8.05 -17.15 24.52
CA ILE A 164 8.23 -15.78 25.02
C ILE A 164 6.88 -15.10 25.23
N ALA A 165 5.90 -15.40 24.35
CA ALA A 165 4.54 -14.89 24.51
C ALA A 165 3.88 -15.48 25.76
N PRO A 166 3.00 -14.71 26.46
CA PRO A 166 2.21 -15.22 27.58
C PRO A 166 1.38 -16.44 27.20
N LEU A 167 1.17 -17.34 28.16
CA LEU A 167 0.50 -18.64 27.91
C LEU A 167 -0.89 -18.47 27.30
N ASP A 168 -1.68 -17.52 27.78
CA ASP A 168 -3.02 -17.25 27.26
C ASP A 168 -3.02 -16.74 25.80
N ILE A 169 -1.97 -16.06 25.37
CA ILE A 169 -1.78 -15.66 23.95
C ILE A 169 -1.38 -16.89 23.12
N VAL A 170 -0.53 -17.76 23.65
CA VAL A 170 -0.14 -19.00 22.97
C VAL A 170 -1.36 -19.89 22.79
N GLU A 171 -2.16 -20.10 23.83
CA GLU A 171 -3.39 -20.91 23.78
C GLU A 171 -4.37 -20.38 22.72
N ARG A 172 -4.67 -19.07 22.69
CA ARG A 172 -5.52 -18.44 21.66
C ARG A 172 -4.95 -18.61 20.27
N PHE A 173 -3.62 -18.53 20.12
CA PHE A 173 -2.95 -18.68 18.83
C PHE A 173 -3.07 -20.14 18.33
N GLU A 174 -2.81 -21.10 19.18
CA GLU A 174 -2.92 -22.53 18.88
C GLU A 174 -4.37 -22.94 18.55
N GLU A 175 -5.34 -22.45 19.32
CA GLU A 175 -6.77 -22.67 19.03
C GLU A 175 -7.18 -22.20 17.64
N ARG A 176 -6.65 -21.05 17.22
CA ARG A 176 -7.01 -20.46 15.93
C ARG A 176 -6.29 -21.06 14.73
N TYR A 177 -5.01 -21.36 14.88
CA TYR A 177 -4.17 -21.72 13.73
C TYR A 177 -3.67 -23.16 13.75
N SER A 178 -3.56 -23.81 14.90
CA SER A 178 -3.12 -25.21 15.04
C SER A 178 -1.82 -25.52 14.29
N LEU A 179 -0.85 -24.61 14.31
CA LEU A 179 0.40 -24.71 13.54
C LEU A 179 1.51 -25.34 14.38
N SER A 180 2.22 -26.31 13.80
CA SER A 180 3.48 -26.82 14.32
C SER A 180 4.68 -26.02 13.78
N VAL A 181 5.85 -26.18 14.41
CA VAL A 181 7.12 -25.64 13.89
C VAL A 181 7.40 -26.11 12.46
N SER A 182 7.07 -27.37 12.16
CA SER A 182 7.26 -27.95 10.81
C SER A 182 6.39 -27.24 9.77
N ASP A 183 5.15 -26.88 10.11
CA ASP A 183 4.26 -26.16 9.21
C ASP A 183 4.78 -24.75 8.93
N VAL A 184 5.27 -24.05 9.98
CA VAL A 184 5.88 -22.73 9.81
C VAL A 184 7.09 -22.80 8.88
N VAL A 185 8.00 -23.75 9.10
CA VAL A 185 9.20 -23.94 8.26
C VAL A 185 8.79 -24.29 6.82
N TYR A 186 7.79 -25.16 6.63
CA TYR A 186 7.28 -25.49 5.30
C TYR A 186 6.74 -24.27 4.56
N HIS A 187 5.91 -23.43 5.22
CA HIS A 187 5.38 -22.21 4.63
C HIS A 187 6.47 -21.19 4.28
N LEU A 188 7.47 -21.05 5.14
CA LEU A 188 8.57 -20.07 4.92
C LEU A 188 9.50 -20.45 3.76
N TYR A 189 9.76 -21.77 3.55
CA TYR A 189 10.84 -22.20 2.67
C TYR A 189 10.37 -23.04 1.47
N ARG A 190 9.12 -23.46 1.44
CA ARG A 190 8.59 -24.36 0.39
C ARG A 190 7.32 -23.84 -0.30
N GLN A 191 6.71 -22.80 0.23
CA GLN A 191 5.51 -22.21 -0.35
C GLN A 191 5.83 -20.85 -1.02
N PRO A 192 5.08 -20.44 -2.06
CA PRO A 192 5.21 -19.12 -2.66
C PRO A 192 4.72 -18.03 -1.72
N SER A 193 5.28 -16.82 -1.88
CA SER A 193 4.86 -15.62 -1.16
C SER A 193 4.86 -15.75 0.38
N PRO A 194 5.97 -16.17 1.01
CA PRO A 194 6.05 -16.33 2.47
C PRO A 194 5.79 -15.02 3.22
N ASN A 195 6.14 -13.88 2.66
CA ASN A 195 5.83 -12.56 3.21
C ASN A 195 4.32 -12.34 3.39
N ARG A 196 3.50 -12.74 2.40
CA ARG A 196 2.04 -12.63 2.49
C ARG A 196 1.49 -13.57 3.56
N TRP A 197 2.00 -14.80 3.62
CA TRP A 197 1.60 -15.75 4.65
C TRP A 197 1.92 -15.22 6.05
N ILE A 198 3.14 -14.69 6.28
CA ILE A 198 3.51 -14.08 7.55
C ILE A 198 2.57 -12.91 7.88
N ALA A 199 2.36 -11.98 6.95
CA ALA A 199 1.49 -10.82 7.18
C ALA A 199 0.02 -11.22 7.48
N GLY A 200 -0.39 -12.43 7.09
CA GLY A 200 -1.71 -13.00 7.36
C GLY A 200 -2.04 -13.17 8.85
N PHE A 201 -1.07 -13.06 9.75
CA PHE A 201 -1.29 -13.10 11.20
C PHE A 201 -1.63 -11.73 11.83
N MET A 202 -1.59 -10.64 11.05
CA MET A 202 -2.02 -9.31 11.54
C MET A 202 -3.42 -9.25 12.14
N PRO A 203 -4.45 -9.95 11.60
CA PRO A 203 -5.77 -9.98 12.24
C PRO A 203 -5.74 -10.46 13.70
N PHE A 204 -4.92 -11.47 14.02
CA PHE A 204 -4.76 -11.95 15.40
C PHE A 204 -4.17 -10.86 16.31
N ILE A 205 -3.16 -10.12 15.82
CA ILE A 205 -2.55 -9.01 16.56
C ILE A 205 -3.60 -7.93 16.84
N VAL A 206 -4.39 -7.55 15.83
CA VAL A 206 -5.42 -6.52 15.96
C VAL A 206 -6.51 -6.93 16.96
N GLU A 207 -7.02 -8.15 16.84
CA GLU A 207 -8.06 -8.68 17.73
C GLU A 207 -7.62 -8.78 19.20
N ASN A 208 -6.32 -9.02 19.44
CA ASN A 208 -5.74 -9.09 20.78
C ASN A 208 -5.01 -7.80 21.21
N SER A 209 -5.21 -6.68 20.51
CA SER A 209 -4.49 -5.41 20.75
C SER A 209 -4.71 -4.81 22.14
N SER A 210 -5.78 -5.17 22.84
CA SER A 210 -6.03 -4.79 24.24
C SER A 210 -5.14 -5.54 25.24
N HIS A 211 -4.58 -6.70 24.85
CA HIS A 211 -3.71 -7.49 25.72
C HIS A 211 -2.37 -6.77 25.95
N PRO A 212 -1.84 -6.66 27.20
CA PRO A 212 -0.62 -5.89 27.49
C PRO A 212 0.60 -6.29 26.66
N TYR A 213 0.82 -7.60 26.44
CA TYR A 213 1.90 -8.12 25.61
C TYR A 213 1.74 -7.68 24.14
N VAL A 214 0.55 -7.84 23.57
CA VAL A 214 0.30 -7.48 22.16
C VAL A 214 0.42 -5.97 21.95
N ARG A 215 -0.05 -5.17 22.90
CA ARG A 215 0.12 -3.71 22.89
C ARG A 215 1.61 -3.34 22.89
N ALA A 216 2.40 -3.92 23.80
CA ALA A 216 3.84 -3.68 23.84
C ALA A 216 4.56 -4.13 22.56
N LEU A 217 4.11 -5.24 21.93
CA LEU A 217 4.60 -5.68 20.65
C LEU A 217 4.31 -4.62 19.56
N ILE A 218 3.08 -4.13 19.47
CA ILE A 218 2.68 -3.10 18.51
C ILE A 218 3.51 -1.83 18.73
N GLU A 219 3.57 -1.33 19.95
CA GLU A 219 4.30 -0.10 20.29
C GLU A 219 5.79 -0.22 19.95
N SER A 220 6.44 -1.33 20.32
CA SER A 220 7.86 -1.53 20.07
C SER A 220 8.18 -1.66 18.58
N GLN A 221 7.36 -2.35 17.81
CA GLN A 221 7.56 -2.48 16.36
C GLN A 221 7.25 -1.17 15.62
N THR A 222 6.22 -0.44 16.04
CA THR A 222 5.92 0.88 15.47
C THR A 222 7.07 1.85 15.74
N SER A 223 7.59 1.90 16.98
CA SER A 223 8.75 2.75 17.31
C SER A 223 9.98 2.39 16.47
N ARG A 224 10.27 1.08 16.33
CA ARG A 224 11.38 0.59 15.50
C ARG A 224 11.22 0.98 14.03
N PHE A 225 10.03 0.86 13.47
CA PHE A 225 9.74 1.31 12.11
C PHE A 225 10.04 2.80 11.96
N PHE A 226 9.57 3.64 12.88
CA PHE A 226 9.83 5.07 12.85
C PHE A 226 11.33 5.41 12.94
N ASP A 227 12.08 4.69 13.77
CA ASP A 227 13.53 4.91 13.92
C ASP A 227 14.31 4.59 12.63
N ARG A 228 13.86 3.57 11.89
CA ARG A 228 14.59 3.08 10.71
C ARG A 228 14.14 3.74 9.41
N GLU A 229 12.85 3.85 9.20
CA GLU A 229 12.28 4.34 7.94
C GLU A 229 12.53 5.85 7.76
N PHE A 230 12.30 6.62 8.83
CA PHE A 230 12.36 8.07 8.71
C PHE A 230 13.76 8.66 8.88
N CYS A 231 14.80 7.87 9.15
CA CYS A 231 16.20 8.33 9.14
C CYS A 231 16.66 8.82 7.75
N ALA A 232 15.92 8.47 6.70
CA ALA A 232 16.17 8.97 5.36
C ALA A 232 15.84 10.46 5.19
N TYR A 233 15.07 11.09 6.10
CA TYR A 233 14.55 12.43 5.97
C TYR A 233 15.09 13.37 7.05
N THR A 234 15.07 14.69 6.78
CA THR A 234 15.50 15.69 7.74
C THR A 234 14.40 15.98 8.77
N GLU A 235 14.80 16.41 9.97
CA GLU A 235 13.86 16.85 11.00
C GLU A 235 12.94 18.00 10.54
N ASP A 236 13.47 18.92 9.74
CA ASP A 236 12.68 20.03 9.19
C ASP A 236 11.56 19.54 8.28
N THR A 237 11.83 18.54 7.43
CA THR A 237 10.82 17.89 6.58
C THR A 237 9.77 17.19 7.43
N LEU A 238 10.21 16.39 8.43
CA LEU A 238 9.31 15.59 9.27
C LEU A 238 8.36 16.45 10.12
N LYS A 239 8.84 17.59 10.62
CA LYS A 239 8.08 18.54 11.44
C LYS A 239 7.27 19.53 10.61
N GLY A 240 7.86 20.07 9.54
CA GLY A 240 7.28 21.14 8.74
C GLY A 240 6.26 20.66 7.72
N GLU A 241 6.65 19.74 6.85
CA GLU A 241 5.79 19.30 5.74
C GLU A 241 4.78 18.23 6.19
N GLY A 242 5.20 17.33 7.07
CA GLY A 242 4.36 16.29 7.67
C GLY A 242 4.35 14.98 6.89
N ILE A 243 3.76 13.95 7.53
CA ILE A 243 3.77 12.57 7.08
C ILE A 243 2.33 12.07 6.93
N GLY A 244 2.00 11.50 5.77
CA GLY A 244 0.78 10.73 5.54
C GLY A 244 1.08 9.24 5.48
N PHE A 245 0.15 8.43 5.97
CA PHE A 245 0.25 6.97 5.97
C PHE A 245 -0.90 6.35 5.20
N ILE A 246 -0.62 5.30 4.45
CA ILE A 246 -1.63 4.58 3.69
C ILE A 246 -1.40 3.07 3.75
N GLY A 247 -2.48 2.31 3.77
CA GLY A 247 -2.46 0.87 3.78
C GLY A 247 -3.28 0.25 4.91
N SER A 248 -3.55 -1.05 4.79
CA SER A 248 -4.37 -1.77 5.75
C SER A 248 -3.75 -1.80 7.15
N VAL A 249 -2.42 -1.93 7.25
CA VAL A 249 -1.69 -1.93 8.52
C VAL A 249 -1.67 -0.52 9.13
N ALA A 250 -1.44 0.52 8.32
CA ALA A 250 -1.53 1.91 8.79
C ALA A 250 -2.91 2.19 9.41
N HIS A 251 -3.96 1.74 8.74
CA HIS A 251 -5.34 1.97 9.19
C HIS A 251 -5.64 1.29 10.53
N VAL A 252 -5.28 0.02 10.70
CA VAL A 252 -5.57 -0.73 11.94
C VAL A 252 -4.64 -0.36 13.10
N LEU A 253 -3.45 0.16 12.82
CA LEU A 253 -2.49 0.63 13.82
C LEU A 253 -2.51 2.16 14.02
N ARG A 254 -3.57 2.84 13.56
CA ARG A 254 -3.73 4.30 13.65
C ARG A 254 -3.30 4.87 15.00
N SER A 255 -3.81 4.35 16.09
CA SER A 255 -3.52 4.86 17.44
C SER A 255 -2.03 4.76 17.81
N ALA A 256 -1.34 3.70 17.40
CA ALA A 256 0.09 3.54 17.64
C ALA A 256 0.91 4.54 16.79
N ILE A 257 0.52 4.76 15.54
CA ILE A 257 1.12 5.76 14.65
C ILE A 257 0.93 7.17 15.23
N GLU A 258 -0.29 7.53 15.63
CA GLU A 258 -0.62 8.84 16.22
C GLU A 258 0.19 9.09 17.50
N SER A 259 0.36 8.07 18.34
CA SER A 259 1.18 8.14 19.55
C SER A 259 2.66 8.41 19.23
N GLU A 260 3.24 7.68 18.25
CA GLU A 260 4.62 7.89 17.82
C GLU A 260 4.83 9.26 17.18
N MET A 261 3.90 9.71 16.32
CA MET A 261 3.94 11.05 15.73
C MET A 261 3.97 12.14 16.81
N THR A 262 3.08 12.00 17.81
CA THR A 262 3.00 12.94 18.95
C THR A 262 4.28 12.92 19.77
N ARG A 263 4.79 11.72 20.11
CA ARG A 263 6.02 11.56 20.90
C ARG A 263 7.24 12.21 20.26
N ARG A 264 7.30 12.17 18.91
CA ARG A 264 8.41 12.76 18.12
C ARG A 264 8.20 14.22 17.77
N GLY A 265 7.01 14.76 18.01
CA GLY A 265 6.65 16.12 17.61
C GLY A 265 6.59 16.30 16.08
N TRP A 266 6.28 15.23 15.35
CA TRP A 266 6.14 15.24 13.89
C TRP A 266 4.69 15.51 13.48
N ARG A 267 4.51 16.11 12.33
CA ARG A 267 3.19 16.49 11.85
C ARG A 267 2.52 15.34 11.10
N LEU A 268 1.41 14.83 11.63
CA LEU A 268 0.56 13.86 10.93
C LEU A 268 -0.34 14.59 9.92
N ARG A 269 -0.37 14.12 8.66
CA ARG A 269 -1.22 14.64 7.58
C ARG A 269 -2.53 13.86 7.49
N ALA A 270 -2.43 12.57 7.24
CA ALA A 270 -3.56 11.67 7.07
C ALA A 270 -3.16 10.23 7.36
N ILE A 271 -4.12 9.37 7.70
CA ILE A 271 -3.99 7.92 7.69
C ILE A 271 -5.16 7.36 6.89
N GLU A 272 -4.86 6.76 5.74
CA GLU A 272 -5.84 6.24 4.79
C GLU A 272 -5.73 4.71 4.68
N ARG A 273 -6.82 4.04 4.36
CA ARG A 273 -6.81 2.59 4.19
C ARG A 273 -6.29 2.16 2.82
N GLN A 274 -6.63 2.91 1.77
CA GLN A 274 -6.28 2.63 0.38
C GLN A 274 -6.26 3.94 -0.43
N PRO A 275 -5.50 4.03 -1.53
CA PRO A 275 -5.28 5.30 -2.22
C PRO A 275 -6.47 5.74 -3.09
N LEU A 276 -7.27 4.81 -3.63
CA LEU A 276 -8.17 5.06 -4.74
C LEU A 276 -9.19 6.17 -4.48
N ASP A 277 -9.85 6.18 -3.32
CA ASP A 277 -10.86 7.20 -3.01
C ASP A 277 -10.26 8.61 -2.88
N SER A 278 -9.06 8.70 -2.29
CA SER A 278 -8.34 9.97 -2.19
C SER A 278 -7.80 10.43 -3.54
N LEU A 279 -7.32 9.52 -4.39
CA LEU A 279 -6.96 9.81 -5.78
C LEU A 279 -8.14 10.37 -6.56
N ILE A 280 -9.31 9.71 -6.50
CA ILE A 280 -10.54 10.17 -7.14
C ILE A 280 -10.87 11.60 -6.71
N LYS A 281 -10.84 11.87 -5.41
CA LYS A 281 -11.10 13.20 -4.86
C LYS A 281 -10.13 14.25 -5.41
N ASN A 282 -8.83 13.93 -5.42
CA ASN A 282 -7.79 14.82 -5.91
C ASN A 282 -7.92 15.10 -7.41
N PHE A 283 -8.22 14.07 -8.22
CA PHE A 283 -8.48 14.25 -9.66
C PHE A 283 -9.71 15.14 -9.91
N LYS A 284 -10.83 14.91 -9.24
CA LYS A 284 -12.01 15.75 -9.34
C LYS A 284 -11.75 17.21 -9.00
N GLN A 285 -10.90 17.46 -8.00
CA GLN A 285 -10.55 18.83 -7.59
C GLN A 285 -9.62 19.54 -8.57
N ARG A 286 -8.73 18.80 -9.26
CA ARG A 286 -7.82 19.38 -10.27
C ARG A 286 -8.53 19.74 -11.58
N GLU A 287 -9.57 18.98 -11.92
CA GLU A 287 -10.28 19.08 -13.20
C GLU A 287 -11.61 19.86 -13.08
N SER A 288 -11.93 20.41 -11.91
CA SER A 288 -13.08 21.30 -11.68
C SER A 288 -12.67 22.76 -11.75
#